data_1106f7321267c21108946760f13f09be
#
_entry.id   1106f7321267c21108946760f13f09be
#
_cell.length_a   1.000
_cell.length_b   1.000
_cell.length_c   1.000
_cell.angle_alpha   90.00
_cell.angle_beta   90.00
_cell.angle_gamma   90.00
#
_symmetry.space_group_name_H-M   'P 1'
#
loop_
_entity.id
_entity.type
_entity.pdbx_description
1 polymer ?
#
loop_
_entity_poly.entity_id
_entity_poly.type
_entity_poly.pdbx_seq_one_letter_code
_entity_poly.pdbx_strand_id
1 'polypeptide(L)'
;TTFYGKLAADELGRSYGFSKPPKAMPRQVEIDKWAENTAIQRARSLYRMSLYREGHREWNWAMRGITPQESLALAAYARQTRLIHRMINTSLKSGDQTVVIEQRFPRPHAALIRIVSEAQSLPSAWVYGLIRQESRFIPAVSSAVGARGLMQIMPATAQWMARHLGIDSFEQKSLTELEMNLVLGTAYLRMLYLDMEESYVLATAAYNAGPNRARIW
;
A
#
# COMPACT_ATOMS: atom_id res chain seq x y z
N THR A 1 -13.82 6.63 -9.68
CA THR A 1 -15.02 5.82 -9.38
C THR A 1 -15.11 5.63 -7.89
N THR A 2 -16.14 6.17 -7.24
CA THR A 2 -16.39 6.02 -5.81
C THR A 2 -16.88 4.60 -5.49
N PHE A 3 -16.85 4.21 -4.22
CA PHE A 3 -17.43 2.92 -3.75
C PHE A 3 -18.89 2.77 -4.21
N TYR A 4 -19.72 3.77 -3.97
CA TYR A 4 -21.13 3.75 -4.40
C TYR A 4 -21.31 3.73 -5.92
N GLY A 5 -20.40 4.35 -6.67
CA GLY A 5 -20.41 4.26 -8.14
C GLY A 5 -20.09 2.87 -8.67
N LYS A 6 -19.29 2.08 -7.93
CA LYS A 6 -19.05 0.66 -8.23
C LYS A 6 -20.28 -0.19 -7.93
N LEU A 7 -20.89 -0.02 -6.75
CA LEU A 7 -22.14 -0.71 -6.40
C LEU A 7 -23.24 -0.44 -7.43
N ALA A 8 -23.44 0.82 -7.82
CA ALA A 8 -24.41 1.16 -8.85
C ALA A 8 -24.12 0.51 -10.21
N ALA A 9 -22.83 0.37 -10.58
CA ALA A 9 -22.44 -0.31 -11.80
C ALA A 9 -22.73 -1.82 -11.72
N ASP A 10 -22.47 -2.45 -10.57
CA ASP A 10 -22.78 -3.86 -10.33
C ASP A 10 -24.29 -4.10 -10.44
N GLU A 11 -25.12 -3.29 -9.81
CA GLU A 11 -26.60 -3.36 -9.90
C GLU A 11 -27.11 -3.16 -11.34
N LEU A 12 -26.44 -2.33 -12.13
CA LEU A 12 -26.79 -2.08 -13.52
C LEU A 12 -26.19 -3.08 -14.52
N GLY A 13 -25.44 -4.10 -14.03
CA GLY A 13 -24.71 -5.05 -14.87
C GLY A 13 -23.65 -4.38 -15.77
N ARG A 14 -23.14 -3.21 -15.38
CA ARG A 14 -22.14 -2.44 -16.16
C ARG A 14 -20.76 -2.70 -15.60
N SER A 15 -19.82 -3.00 -16.49
CA SER A 15 -18.40 -3.01 -16.11
C SER A 15 -17.94 -1.58 -15.78
N TYR A 16 -17.34 -1.39 -14.62
CA TYR A 16 -16.66 -0.14 -14.33
C TYR A 16 -15.23 -0.21 -14.84
N GLY A 17 -14.97 0.56 -15.90
CA GLY A 17 -13.61 0.80 -16.36
C GLY A 17 -12.88 1.80 -15.49
N PHE A 18 -11.57 1.67 -15.41
CA PHE A 18 -10.74 2.80 -14.95
C PHE A 18 -10.93 3.97 -15.91
N SER A 19 -10.95 5.19 -15.38
CA SER A 19 -10.97 6.41 -16.18
C SER A 19 -9.91 6.38 -17.28
N LYS A 20 -10.16 7.11 -18.36
CA LYS A 20 -9.28 7.17 -19.53
C LYS A 20 -7.83 7.42 -19.11
N PRO A 21 -6.84 6.75 -19.76
CA PRO A 21 -5.45 7.08 -19.52
C PRO A 21 -5.21 8.59 -19.80
N PRO A 22 -4.18 9.20 -19.20
CA PRO A 22 -3.86 10.58 -19.47
C PRO A 22 -3.65 10.80 -20.96
N LYS A 23 -4.07 11.97 -21.48
CA LYS A 23 -3.88 12.34 -22.89
C LYS A 23 -2.42 12.30 -23.32
N ALA A 24 -1.51 12.57 -22.37
CA ALA A 24 -0.07 12.42 -22.57
C ALA A 24 0.60 12.03 -21.23
N MET A 25 1.53 11.09 -21.29
CA MET A 25 2.40 10.78 -20.15
C MET A 25 3.44 11.91 -19.98
N PRO A 26 3.88 12.20 -18.76
CA PRO A 26 4.93 13.18 -18.54
C PRO A 26 6.21 12.83 -19.30
N ARG A 27 6.80 13.82 -19.97
CA ARG A 27 8.09 13.66 -20.63
C ARG A 27 9.20 13.61 -19.60
N GLN A 28 10.33 12.99 -19.92
CA GLN A 28 11.46 12.86 -18.99
C GLN A 28 11.93 14.21 -18.44
N VAL A 29 11.98 15.25 -19.26
CA VAL A 29 12.36 16.61 -18.83
C VAL A 29 11.42 17.20 -17.76
N GLU A 30 10.14 16.84 -17.79
CA GLU A 30 9.15 17.26 -16.77
C GLU A 30 9.33 16.49 -15.46
N ILE A 31 9.81 15.25 -15.55
CA ILE A 31 10.14 14.40 -14.40
C ILE A 31 11.44 14.91 -13.75
N ASP A 32 12.46 15.19 -14.55
CA ASP A 32 13.80 15.60 -14.07
C ASP A 32 13.78 16.94 -13.33
N LYS A 33 12.88 17.85 -13.68
CA LYS A 33 12.70 19.12 -12.93
C LYS A 33 12.46 18.90 -11.43
N TRP A 34 11.87 17.78 -11.06
CA TRP A 34 11.63 17.47 -9.64
C TRP A 34 12.90 17.10 -8.88
N ALA A 35 13.97 16.68 -9.57
CA ALA A 35 15.28 16.46 -8.95
C ALA A 35 15.90 17.76 -8.43
N GLU A 36 15.59 18.88 -9.07
CA GLU A 36 16.12 20.21 -8.72
C GLU A 36 15.27 20.95 -7.68
N ASN A 37 14.05 20.46 -7.42
CA ASN A 37 13.17 21.08 -6.43
C ASN A 37 13.71 20.88 -5.01
N THR A 38 14.01 21.99 -4.33
CA THR A 38 14.66 21.98 -3.01
C THR A 38 13.85 21.28 -1.91
N ALA A 39 12.52 21.40 -1.93
CA ALA A 39 11.65 20.70 -0.98
C ALA A 39 11.66 19.18 -1.22
N ILE A 40 11.69 18.75 -2.49
CA ILE A 40 11.82 17.34 -2.86
C ILE A 40 13.19 16.77 -2.47
N GLN A 41 14.28 17.56 -2.65
CA GLN A 41 15.61 17.15 -2.21
C GLN A 41 15.66 16.97 -0.69
N ARG A 42 15.12 17.92 0.09
CA ARG A 42 15.00 17.78 1.54
C ARG A 42 14.17 16.58 1.94
N ALA A 43 13.01 16.38 1.31
CA ALA A 43 12.16 15.21 1.58
C ALA A 43 12.92 13.89 1.36
N ARG A 44 13.68 13.78 0.26
CA ARG A 44 14.49 12.58 -0.03
C ARG A 44 15.57 12.33 1.01
N SER A 45 16.26 13.38 1.45
CA SER A 45 17.26 13.29 2.50
C SER A 45 16.63 12.80 3.81
N LEU A 46 15.49 13.35 4.19
CA LEU A 46 14.75 12.93 5.38
C LEU A 46 14.30 11.47 5.29
N TYR A 47 13.81 11.00 4.14
CA TYR A 47 13.44 9.58 3.95
C TYR A 47 14.65 8.63 4.07
N ARG A 48 15.84 9.03 3.59
CA ARG A 48 17.07 8.24 3.78
C ARG A 48 17.45 8.10 5.25
N MET A 49 17.12 9.10 6.06
CA MET A 49 17.32 9.10 7.52
C MET A 49 16.16 8.45 8.28
N SER A 50 15.21 7.82 7.58
CA SER A 50 13.97 7.25 8.15
C SER A 50 13.06 8.27 8.86
N LEU A 51 13.26 9.56 8.64
CA LEU A 51 12.42 10.66 9.15
C LEU A 51 11.20 10.85 8.24
N TYR A 52 10.34 9.85 8.22
CA TYR A 52 9.20 9.80 7.27
C TYR A 52 8.21 10.94 7.47
N ARG A 53 7.95 11.33 8.73
CA ARG A 53 6.99 12.39 9.05
C ARG A 53 7.43 13.73 8.49
N GLU A 54 8.67 14.08 8.69
CA GLU A 54 9.33 15.30 8.20
C GLU A 54 9.42 15.27 6.67
N GLY A 55 9.86 14.16 6.10
CA GLY A 55 9.90 13.95 4.66
C GLY A 55 8.52 14.10 3.99
N HIS A 56 7.45 13.62 4.65
CA HIS A 56 6.10 13.81 4.17
C HIS A 56 5.69 15.29 4.17
N ARG A 57 6.09 16.07 5.17
CA ARG A 57 5.79 17.52 5.24
C ARG A 57 6.45 18.28 4.09
N GLU A 58 7.74 18.02 3.83
CA GLU A 58 8.48 18.64 2.73
C GLU A 58 7.91 18.25 1.37
N TRP A 59 7.64 16.98 1.15
CA TRP A 59 7.01 16.51 -0.08
C TRP A 59 5.64 17.12 -0.31
N ASN A 60 4.80 17.17 0.73
CA ASN A 60 3.47 17.75 0.64
C ASN A 60 3.52 19.26 0.43
N TRP A 61 4.57 19.94 0.92
CA TRP A 61 4.83 21.35 0.61
C TRP A 61 5.06 21.55 -0.90
N ALA A 62 5.93 20.74 -1.51
CA ALA A 62 6.19 20.77 -2.95
C ALA A 62 4.94 20.46 -3.80
N MET A 63 3.96 19.73 -3.23
CA MET A 63 2.69 19.40 -3.91
C MET A 63 1.64 20.50 -3.84
N ARG A 64 1.92 21.65 -3.22
CA ARG A 64 0.96 22.76 -3.15
C ARG A 64 0.85 23.45 -4.50
N GLY A 65 -0.38 23.58 -4.99
CA GLY A 65 -0.67 24.33 -6.22
C GLY A 65 -0.22 23.63 -7.53
N ILE A 66 0.32 22.40 -7.47
CA ILE A 66 0.70 21.69 -8.69
C ILE A 66 -0.51 21.23 -9.49
N THR A 67 -0.38 21.26 -10.79
CA THR A 67 -1.39 20.78 -11.72
C THR A 67 -1.49 19.24 -11.72
N PRO A 68 -2.59 18.66 -12.24
CA PRO A 68 -2.70 17.22 -12.44
C PRO A 68 -1.55 16.62 -13.25
N GLN A 69 -1.08 17.30 -14.28
CA GLN A 69 0.03 16.85 -15.13
C GLN A 69 1.37 16.85 -14.34
N GLU A 70 1.63 17.90 -13.57
CA GLU A 70 2.81 17.96 -12.70
C GLU A 70 2.76 16.90 -11.61
N SER A 71 1.59 16.56 -11.09
CA SER A 71 1.46 15.47 -10.12
C SER A 71 1.80 14.10 -10.73
N LEU A 72 1.48 13.86 -12.01
CA LEU A 72 1.91 12.65 -12.71
C LEU A 72 3.43 12.62 -12.90
N ALA A 73 4.06 13.76 -13.24
CA ALA A 73 5.50 13.87 -13.37
C ALA A 73 6.22 13.63 -12.03
N LEU A 74 5.73 14.25 -10.94
CA LEU A 74 6.28 14.03 -9.60
C LEU A 74 6.06 12.58 -9.11
N ALA A 75 4.94 11.95 -9.46
CA ALA A 75 4.72 10.54 -9.14
C ALA A 75 5.68 9.63 -9.94
N ALA A 76 5.95 9.95 -11.20
CA ALA A 76 6.96 9.24 -12.00
C ALA A 76 8.37 9.41 -11.40
N TYR A 77 8.71 10.61 -10.93
CA TYR A 77 9.96 10.86 -10.22
C TYR A 77 10.06 10.04 -8.92
N ALA A 78 8.96 9.97 -8.15
CA ALA A 78 8.89 9.13 -6.95
C ALA A 78 9.14 7.64 -7.28
N ARG A 79 8.64 7.15 -8.43
CA ARG A 79 8.92 5.80 -8.94
C ARG A 79 10.40 5.60 -9.22
N GLN A 80 11.05 6.51 -9.97
CA GLN A 80 12.47 6.44 -10.30
C GLN A 80 13.36 6.43 -9.03
N THR A 81 12.94 7.15 -8.00
CA THR A 81 13.65 7.22 -6.71
C THR A 81 13.21 6.16 -5.69
N ARG A 82 12.40 5.18 -6.11
CA ARG A 82 11.88 4.05 -5.28
C ARG A 82 11.04 4.47 -4.08
N LEU A 83 10.49 5.67 -4.10
CA LEU A 83 9.57 6.18 -3.07
C LEU A 83 8.12 5.77 -3.38
N ILE A 84 7.82 4.47 -3.33
CA ILE A 84 6.53 3.89 -3.76
C ILE A 84 5.35 4.55 -3.04
N HIS A 85 5.44 4.75 -1.73
CA HIS A 85 4.40 5.42 -0.94
C HIS A 85 4.13 6.86 -1.43
N ARG A 86 5.18 7.56 -1.89
CA ARG A 86 5.03 8.93 -2.45
C ARG A 86 4.45 8.89 -3.84
N MET A 87 4.84 7.93 -4.66
CA MET A 87 4.24 7.72 -5.98
C MET A 87 2.73 7.54 -5.87
N ILE A 88 2.27 6.64 -5.00
CA ILE A 88 0.84 6.40 -4.77
C ILE A 88 0.13 7.68 -4.33
N ASN A 89 0.65 8.36 -3.29
CA ASN A 89 0.00 9.54 -2.72
C ASN A 89 -0.03 10.72 -3.70
N THR A 90 1.04 10.91 -4.46
CA THR A 90 1.16 11.98 -5.44
C THR A 90 0.23 11.75 -6.63
N SER A 91 0.15 10.51 -7.12
CA SER A 91 -0.73 10.17 -8.24
C SER A 91 -2.22 10.39 -7.95
N LEU A 92 -2.62 10.42 -6.68
CA LEU A 92 -4.01 10.75 -6.31
C LEU A 92 -4.39 12.20 -6.61
N LYS A 93 -3.41 13.11 -6.68
CA LYS A 93 -3.63 14.53 -7.01
C LYS A 93 -4.02 14.75 -8.47
N SER A 94 -3.73 13.82 -9.37
CA SER A 94 -4.18 13.91 -10.78
C SER A 94 -5.70 13.79 -10.95
N GLY A 95 -6.41 13.44 -9.88
CA GLY A 95 -7.85 13.24 -9.87
C GLY A 95 -8.28 11.90 -10.48
N ASP A 96 -9.60 11.68 -10.52
CA ASP A 96 -10.16 10.41 -11.01
C ASP A 96 -10.29 10.37 -12.55
N GLN A 97 -10.19 11.52 -13.21
CA GLN A 97 -10.27 11.61 -14.65
C GLN A 97 -8.96 11.23 -15.37
N THR A 98 -7.86 11.15 -14.62
CA THR A 98 -6.53 10.88 -15.16
C THR A 98 -5.80 9.89 -14.26
N VAL A 99 -6.05 8.60 -14.48
CA VAL A 99 -5.46 7.53 -13.66
C VAL A 99 -4.35 6.84 -14.42
N VAL A 100 -3.12 6.92 -13.92
CA VAL A 100 -2.02 6.04 -14.31
C VAL A 100 -2.01 4.86 -13.34
N ILE A 101 -2.46 3.70 -13.82
CA ILE A 101 -2.68 2.51 -12.99
C ILE A 101 -1.39 2.09 -12.27
N GLU A 102 -0.26 2.09 -12.97
CA GLU A 102 1.03 1.69 -12.43
C GLU A 102 1.54 2.62 -11.32
N GLN A 103 1.13 3.89 -11.34
CA GLN A 103 1.46 4.83 -10.27
C GLN A 103 0.52 4.70 -9.07
N ARG A 104 -0.77 4.41 -9.32
CA ARG A 104 -1.79 4.33 -8.28
C ARG A 104 -1.86 2.95 -7.61
N PHE A 105 -1.59 1.90 -8.39
CA PHE A 105 -1.64 0.49 -7.96
C PHE A 105 -0.36 -0.25 -8.36
N PRO A 106 0.80 0.14 -7.81
CA PRO A 106 2.07 -0.53 -8.11
C PRO A 106 2.08 -1.96 -7.57
N ARG A 107 2.93 -2.78 -8.19
CA ARG A 107 3.15 -4.17 -7.75
C ARG A 107 4.63 -4.39 -7.38
N PRO A 108 5.15 -3.73 -6.33
CA PRO A 108 6.49 -4.03 -5.85
C PRO A 108 6.56 -5.45 -5.26
N HIS A 109 7.76 -6.03 -5.21
CA HIS A 109 8.01 -7.37 -4.65
C HIS A 109 7.16 -8.49 -5.29
N ALA A 110 6.86 -8.40 -6.60
CA ALA A 110 5.86 -9.22 -7.26
C ALA A 110 6.09 -10.73 -7.12
N ALA A 111 7.34 -11.19 -7.23
CA ALA A 111 7.68 -12.61 -7.10
C ALA A 111 7.35 -13.11 -5.67
N LEU A 112 7.79 -12.39 -4.65
CA LEU A 112 7.59 -12.78 -3.26
C LEU A 112 6.11 -12.73 -2.86
N ILE A 113 5.40 -11.64 -3.19
CA ILE A 113 3.97 -11.53 -2.86
C ILE A 113 3.16 -12.63 -3.58
N ARG A 114 3.52 -13.00 -4.81
CA ARG A 114 2.89 -14.12 -5.49
C ARG A 114 3.12 -15.43 -4.73
N ILE A 115 4.37 -15.75 -4.36
CA ILE A 115 4.72 -16.97 -3.64
C ILE A 115 3.93 -17.08 -2.32
N VAL A 116 3.95 -16.05 -1.48
CA VAL A 116 3.26 -16.08 -0.18
C VAL A 116 1.73 -16.10 -0.33
N SER A 117 1.20 -15.47 -1.38
CA SER A 117 -0.25 -15.51 -1.68
C SER A 117 -0.68 -16.91 -2.13
N GLU A 118 0.07 -17.52 -3.03
CA GLU A 118 -0.17 -18.89 -3.52
C GLU A 118 -0.09 -19.91 -2.37
N ALA A 119 0.92 -19.82 -1.51
CA ALA A 119 1.08 -20.67 -0.33
C ALA A 119 -0.11 -20.63 0.63
N GLN A 120 -0.82 -19.50 0.68
CA GLN A 120 -2.02 -19.30 1.51
C GLN A 120 -3.33 -19.42 0.73
N SER A 121 -3.28 -19.78 -0.56
CA SER A 121 -4.46 -19.80 -1.44
C SER A 121 -5.26 -18.49 -1.41
N LEU A 122 -4.55 -17.34 -1.40
CA LEU A 122 -5.12 -16.00 -1.41
C LEU A 122 -4.93 -15.34 -2.78
N PRO A 123 -5.92 -14.59 -3.28
CA PRO A 123 -5.70 -13.75 -4.46
C PRO A 123 -4.63 -12.68 -4.18
N SER A 124 -3.55 -12.66 -4.96
CA SER A 124 -2.47 -11.66 -4.79
C SER A 124 -2.98 -10.22 -4.87
N ALA A 125 -4.03 -9.97 -5.67
CA ALA A 125 -4.65 -8.65 -5.76
C ALA A 125 -5.21 -8.17 -4.40
N TRP A 126 -5.79 -9.06 -3.60
CA TRP A 126 -6.28 -8.74 -2.27
C TRP A 126 -5.14 -8.44 -1.30
N VAL A 127 -4.08 -9.27 -1.31
CA VAL A 127 -2.86 -9.04 -0.52
C VAL A 127 -2.24 -7.68 -0.86
N TYR A 128 -2.12 -7.34 -2.15
CA TYR A 128 -1.67 -6.01 -2.59
C TYR A 128 -2.56 -4.87 -2.09
N GLY A 129 -3.87 -5.06 -2.14
CA GLY A 129 -4.86 -4.09 -1.64
C GLY A 129 -4.67 -3.81 -0.16
N LEU A 130 -4.49 -4.87 0.63
CA LEU A 130 -4.25 -4.78 2.07
C LEU A 130 -2.92 -4.05 2.37
N ILE A 131 -1.80 -4.49 1.79
CA ILE A 131 -0.48 -3.84 1.97
C ILE A 131 -0.53 -2.36 1.58
N ARG A 132 -1.22 -2.05 0.49
CA ARG A 132 -1.37 -0.66 0.05
C ARG A 132 -2.12 0.19 1.07
N GLN A 133 -3.10 -0.36 1.75
CA GLN A 133 -3.86 0.32 2.80
C GLN A 133 -3.03 0.45 4.08
N GLU A 134 -2.35 -0.61 4.49
CA GLU A 134 -1.62 -0.68 5.75
C GLU A 134 -0.35 0.19 5.77
N SER A 135 0.53 0.03 4.80
CA SER A 135 1.86 0.67 4.82
C SER A 135 2.17 1.52 3.59
N ARG A 136 1.36 1.41 2.52
CA ARG A 136 1.73 1.91 1.18
C ARG A 136 3.11 1.44 0.74
N PHE A 137 3.43 0.21 1.08
CA PHE A 137 4.70 -0.45 0.77
C PHE A 137 5.95 0.17 1.44
N ILE A 138 5.81 0.76 2.63
CA ILE A 138 6.96 1.13 3.46
C ILE A 138 7.34 -0.08 4.33
N PRO A 139 8.51 -0.72 4.11
CA PRO A 139 8.80 -2.01 4.77
C PRO A 139 9.00 -1.90 6.28
N ALA A 140 9.67 -0.86 6.73
CA ALA A 140 10.08 -0.69 8.13
C ALA A 140 9.19 0.30 8.89
N VAL A 141 7.94 0.53 8.45
CA VAL A 141 7.03 1.44 9.13
C VAL A 141 6.47 0.81 10.40
N SER A 142 6.36 1.63 11.45
CA SER A 142 5.65 1.28 12.68
C SER A 142 4.53 2.29 12.94
N SER A 143 3.37 1.80 13.34
CA SER A 143 2.25 2.66 13.74
C SER A 143 2.41 3.15 15.19
N ALA A 144 1.63 4.16 15.57
CA ALA A 144 1.61 4.67 16.94
C ALA A 144 1.19 3.62 17.98
N VAL A 145 0.40 2.62 17.57
CA VAL A 145 -0.05 1.51 18.41
C VAL A 145 0.85 0.27 18.35
N GLY A 146 1.96 0.34 17.61
CA GLY A 146 2.99 -0.70 17.56
C GLY A 146 2.84 -1.73 16.43
N ALA A 147 1.90 -1.59 15.51
CA ALA A 147 1.84 -2.43 14.32
C ALA A 147 3.07 -2.21 13.43
N ARG A 148 3.61 -3.26 12.79
CA ARG A 148 4.91 -3.21 12.10
C ARG A 148 4.90 -3.82 10.71
N GLY A 149 5.73 -3.26 9.86
CA GLY A 149 6.08 -3.79 8.54
C GLY A 149 5.03 -3.55 7.46
N LEU A 150 5.18 -4.21 6.33
CA LEU A 150 4.33 -4.02 5.16
C LEU A 150 2.85 -4.27 5.43
N MET A 151 2.54 -5.33 6.15
CA MET A 151 1.17 -5.74 6.47
C MET A 151 0.71 -5.25 7.85
N GLN A 152 1.48 -4.38 8.52
CA GLN A 152 1.15 -3.76 9.82
C GLN A 152 0.63 -4.77 10.87
N ILE A 153 1.35 -5.86 11.03
CA ILE A 153 1.01 -6.88 12.02
C ILE A 153 1.36 -6.39 13.44
N MET A 154 0.46 -6.62 14.38
CA MET A 154 0.74 -6.39 15.80
C MET A 154 1.73 -7.44 16.34
N PRO A 155 2.72 -7.06 17.17
CA PRO A 155 3.72 -7.99 17.69
C PRO A 155 3.14 -9.22 18.38
N ALA A 156 2.07 -9.05 19.15
CA ALA A 156 1.39 -10.18 19.82
C ALA A 156 0.76 -11.15 18.82
N THR A 157 0.12 -10.62 17.78
CA THR A 157 -0.45 -11.43 16.68
C THR A 157 0.64 -12.17 15.92
N ALA A 158 1.75 -11.50 15.63
CA ALA A 158 2.87 -12.11 14.95
C ALA A 158 3.52 -13.25 15.74
N GLN A 159 3.72 -13.04 17.04
CA GLN A 159 4.24 -14.07 17.95
C GLN A 159 3.30 -15.28 18.01
N TRP A 160 2.02 -15.04 18.04
CA TRP A 160 1.02 -16.11 18.03
C TRP A 160 1.02 -16.86 16.70
N MET A 161 1.05 -16.15 15.57
CA MET A 161 1.13 -16.75 14.23
C MET A 161 2.42 -17.53 14.01
N ALA A 162 3.56 -17.01 14.47
CA ALA A 162 4.85 -17.71 14.36
C ALA A 162 4.79 -19.07 15.06
N ARG A 163 4.25 -19.13 16.28
CA ARG A 163 4.02 -20.40 16.98
C ARG A 163 3.08 -21.35 16.23
N HIS A 164 2.00 -20.80 15.69
CA HIS A 164 1.02 -21.58 14.92
C HIS A 164 1.62 -22.17 13.62
N LEU A 165 2.59 -21.49 13.04
CA LEU A 165 3.32 -21.94 11.84
C LEU A 165 4.58 -22.78 12.15
N GLY A 166 4.91 -23.01 13.44
CA GLY A 166 6.11 -23.74 13.84
C GLY A 166 7.42 -22.97 13.56
N ILE A 167 7.37 -21.62 13.59
CA ILE A 167 8.55 -20.77 13.42
C ILE A 167 9.17 -20.48 14.78
N ASP A 168 10.03 -21.36 15.24
CA ASP A 168 10.64 -21.29 16.60
C ASP A 168 11.65 -20.14 16.73
N SER A 169 12.30 -19.73 15.64
CA SER A 169 13.30 -18.65 15.62
C SER A 169 12.72 -17.25 15.45
N PHE A 170 11.40 -17.07 15.63
CA PHE A 170 10.79 -15.77 15.47
C PHE A 170 11.25 -14.78 16.53
N GLU A 171 11.77 -13.65 16.09
CA GLU A 171 12.08 -12.50 16.92
C GLU A 171 11.23 -11.28 16.50
N GLN A 172 10.82 -10.47 17.45
CA GLN A 172 9.98 -9.29 17.17
C GLN A 172 10.63 -8.28 16.20
N LYS A 173 11.98 -8.23 16.16
CA LYS A 173 12.69 -7.38 15.18
C LYS A 173 12.47 -7.81 13.74
N SER A 174 12.26 -9.12 13.50
CA SER A 174 12.02 -9.68 12.16
C SER A 174 10.71 -9.20 11.52
N LEU A 175 9.81 -8.57 12.29
CA LEU A 175 8.58 -7.98 11.75
C LEU A 175 8.81 -6.83 10.76
N THR A 176 9.99 -6.24 10.73
CA THR A 176 10.36 -5.25 9.72
C THR A 176 11.07 -5.84 8.51
N GLU A 177 11.38 -7.13 8.57
CA GLU A 177 11.92 -7.88 7.44
C GLU A 177 10.79 -8.24 6.47
N LEU A 178 11.03 -8.01 5.20
CA LEU A 178 10.03 -8.14 4.14
C LEU A 178 9.39 -9.54 4.13
N GLU A 179 10.20 -10.56 4.15
CA GLU A 179 9.79 -11.94 3.99
C GLU A 179 8.97 -12.43 5.19
N MET A 180 9.50 -12.23 6.40
CA MET A 180 8.82 -12.62 7.65
C MET A 180 7.48 -11.92 7.80
N ASN A 181 7.44 -10.61 7.51
CA ASN A 181 6.20 -9.83 7.60
C ASN A 181 5.12 -10.33 6.63
N LEU A 182 5.51 -10.66 5.39
CA LEU A 182 4.59 -11.19 4.40
C LEU A 182 4.10 -12.61 4.75
N VAL A 183 4.99 -13.49 5.21
CA VAL A 183 4.61 -14.85 5.62
C VAL A 183 3.59 -14.82 6.76
N LEU A 184 3.89 -14.09 7.83
CA LEU A 184 2.99 -13.98 8.98
C LEU A 184 1.69 -13.25 8.64
N GLY A 185 1.78 -12.17 7.85
CA GLY A 185 0.64 -11.35 7.48
C GLY A 185 -0.36 -12.05 6.56
N THR A 186 0.14 -12.80 5.58
CA THR A 186 -0.72 -13.56 4.68
C THR A 186 -1.34 -14.76 5.37
N ALA A 187 -0.59 -15.45 6.24
CA ALA A 187 -1.13 -16.54 7.03
C ALA A 187 -2.23 -16.06 7.99
N TYR A 188 -2.03 -14.92 8.66
CA TYR A 188 -3.06 -14.31 9.50
C TYR A 188 -4.30 -13.89 8.69
N LEU A 189 -4.09 -13.31 7.51
CA LEU A 189 -5.20 -12.94 6.61
C LEU A 189 -6.00 -14.18 6.14
N ARG A 190 -5.31 -15.29 5.83
CA ARG A 190 -5.96 -16.56 5.47
C ARG A 190 -6.78 -17.11 6.61
N MET A 191 -6.22 -17.12 7.82
CA MET A 191 -6.95 -17.57 9.01
C MET A 191 -8.23 -16.75 9.23
N LEU A 192 -8.14 -15.41 9.15
CA LEU A 192 -9.31 -14.54 9.26
C LEU A 192 -10.33 -14.78 8.15
N TYR A 193 -9.87 -15.07 6.93
CA TYR A 193 -10.75 -15.37 5.82
C TYR A 193 -11.61 -16.61 6.10
N LEU A 194 -11.01 -17.68 6.62
CA LEU A 194 -11.69 -18.88 7.01
C LEU A 194 -12.63 -18.65 8.22
N ASP A 195 -12.18 -17.91 9.22
CA ASP A 195 -12.92 -17.58 10.42
C ASP A 195 -14.14 -16.68 10.16
N MET A 196 -14.11 -15.92 9.06
CA MET A 196 -15.20 -15.06 8.58
C MET A 196 -15.99 -15.68 7.42
N GLU A 197 -16.13 -16.99 7.40
CA GLU A 197 -16.94 -17.73 6.41
C GLU A 197 -16.59 -17.39 4.95
N GLU A 198 -15.29 -17.24 4.68
CA GLU A 198 -14.73 -16.90 3.37
C GLU A 198 -15.19 -15.54 2.80
N SER A 199 -15.66 -14.64 3.66
CA SER A 199 -16.00 -13.28 3.29
C SER A 199 -14.77 -12.38 3.23
N TYR A 200 -14.38 -11.91 2.04
CA TYR A 200 -13.30 -10.94 1.87
C TYR A 200 -13.53 -9.63 2.64
N VAL A 201 -14.77 -9.20 2.70
CA VAL A 201 -15.16 -7.94 3.39
C VAL A 201 -14.96 -8.09 4.89
N LEU A 202 -15.54 -9.14 5.48
CA LEU A 202 -15.44 -9.38 6.92
C LEU A 202 -14.01 -9.71 7.34
N ALA A 203 -13.27 -10.49 6.56
CA ALA A 203 -11.87 -10.80 6.83
C ALA A 203 -10.98 -9.53 6.79
N THR A 204 -11.22 -8.63 5.83
CA THR A 204 -10.51 -7.34 5.78
C THR A 204 -10.87 -6.45 6.97
N ALA A 205 -12.13 -6.41 7.36
CA ALA A 205 -12.60 -5.71 8.55
C ALA A 205 -12.00 -6.31 9.84
N ALA A 206 -11.96 -7.65 9.94
CA ALA A 206 -11.35 -8.38 11.05
C ALA A 206 -9.84 -8.13 11.17
N TYR A 207 -9.13 -8.05 10.03
CA TYR A 207 -7.70 -7.72 10.01
C TYR A 207 -7.42 -6.35 10.65
N ASN A 208 -8.25 -5.35 10.33
CA ASN A 208 -8.08 -3.99 10.82
C ASN A 208 -8.63 -3.78 12.24
N ALA A 209 -9.83 -4.27 12.54
CA ALA A 209 -10.55 -3.98 13.78
C ALA A 209 -10.49 -5.12 14.84
N GLY A 210 -9.95 -6.27 14.46
CA GLY A 210 -9.96 -7.50 15.24
C GLY A 210 -11.19 -8.40 14.95
N PRO A 211 -11.02 -9.74 15.03
CA PRO A 211 -12.08 -10.70 14.66
C PRO A 211 -13.34 -10.57 15.52
N ASN A 212 -13.21 -10.27 16.80
CA ASN A 212 -14.38 -10.17 17.70
C ASN A 212 -15.32 -9.02 17.30
N ARG A 213 -14.78 -7.92 16.79
CA ARG A 213 -15.62 -6.81 16.30
C ARG A 213 -16.28 -7.16 14.96
N ALA A 214 -15.54 -7.78 14.05
CA ALA A 214 -16.06 -8.14 12.75
C ALA A 214 -17.21 -9.15 12.83
N ARG A 215 -17.20 -10.05 13.82
CA ARG A 215 -18.31 -11.01 14.05
C ARG A 215 -19.61 -10.38 14.54
N ILE A 216 -19.54 -9.17 15.08
CA ILE A 216 -20.74 -8.46 15.57
C ILE A 216 -21.42 -7.67 14.43
N TRP A 217 -20.71 -7.43 13.34
CA TRP A 217 -21.21 -6.67 12.19
C TRP A 217 -21.89 -7.56 11.16
#